data_c08949f23b73bd687402adbd4a5ba1f0
#
_entry.id   c08949f23b73bd687402adbd4a5ba1f0
#
_cell.length_a   1.000
_cell.length_b   1.000
_cell.length_c   1.000
_cell.angle_alpha   90.00
_cell.angle_beta   90.00
_cell.angle_gamma   90.00
#
_symmetry.space_group_name_H-M   'P 1'
#
loop_
_entity.id
_entity.type
_entity.pdbx_description
1 polymer ?
#
loop_
_entity_poly.entity_id
_entity_poly.type
_entity_poly.pdbx_seq_one_letter_code
_entity_poly.pdbx_strand_id
1 'polypeptide(L)'
;MIMSVLSRINESTSRAPRIAIALLLAVLVAGGVMGIAAYKNVKIDVDGKVVQVSTMRGSVESILEEQGYDPADGDLVLPAPDNGVDDGETITLHRLKTLTVNVDGQPREIQTTAVTVEQALAQVDLASDANDIEGPATDQLPVSGGTVNVVLPKKVKLTDGPQTTTPQIAAKTVAELLADTGNPLAPTDKVTPAADAPVTNNMDITVTRIRTETVTVTEPVAPPENKIDDPELVSGRTIVKDPGQPGSAQVTYEVTTVNGQETEKKKLDSLVQVEPKPATVTVGTKPGAPYVAPGSVWDRLAQCEATGNWAINTGNGFYGGVQFDQNTWDRWGGQEYAPRADLATREEQIAIASKTQAAQGWGAWPSCSSKLGLG
;
A
#
# COMPACT_ATOMS: atom_id res chain seq x y z
N MET A 1 34.06 -74.91 -50.71
CA MET A 1 34.64 -76.05 -49.93
C MET A 1 33.72 -76.61 -48.85
N ILE A 2 32.85 -75.78 -48.21
CA ILE A 2 31.88 -76.21 -47.16
C ILE A 2 30.72 -77.07 -47.73
N MET A 3 30.24 -76.78 -48.94
CA MET A 3 29.16 -77.56 -49.61
C MET A 3 29.55 -79.02 -49.95
N SER A 4 30.80 -79.31 -50.23
CA SER A 4 31.21 -80.65 -50.60
C SER A 4 31.32 -81.61 -49.36
N VAL A 5 31.52 -81.03 -48.18
CA VAL A 5 31.56 -81.81 -46.91
C VAL A 5 30.14 -82.17 -46.44
N LEU A 6 29.18 -81.28 -46.60
CA LEU A 6 27.80 -81.53 -46.25
C LEU A 6 27.11 -82.56 -47.13
N SER A 7 27.42 -82.56 -48.45
CA SER A 7 26.91 -83.60 -49.31
C SER A 7 27.42 -84.99 -48.97
N ARG A 8 28.69 -85.16 -48.68
CA ARG A 8 29.30 -86.45 -48.26
C ARG A 8 28.75 -87.00 -46.94
N ILE A 9 28.37 -86.13 -46.04
CA ILE A 9 27.76 -86.57 -44.75
C ILE A 9 26.33 -87.05 -44.96
N ASN A 10 25.60 -86.48 -45.93
CA ASN A 10 24.21 -86.85 -46.18
C ASN A 10 24.11 -88.18 -46.96
N GLU A 11 25.16 -88.60 -47.71
CA GLU A 11 25.25 -89.83 -48.46
C GLU A 11 25.83 -91.04 -47.62
N SER A 12 26.31 -90.73 -46.41
CA SER A 12 26.90 -91.76 -45.49
C SER A 12 25.77 -92.62 -44.94
N THR A 13 25.90 -93.96 -45.09
CA THR A 13 25.00 -94.94 -44.44
C THR A 13 25.25 -95.09 -42.94
N SER A 14 26.30 -94.51 -42.43
CA SER A 14 26.58 -94.45 -40.97
C SER A 14 25.79 -93.45 -40.23
N ARG A 15 25.09 -93.80 -39.18
CA ARG A 15 24.28 -92.89 -38.29
C ARG A 15 25.20 -92.00 -37.43
N ALA A 16 26.48 -92.42 -37.17
CA ALA A 16 27.38 -91.71 -36.28
C ALA A 16 27.68 -90.25 -36.61
N PRO A 17 28.01 -89.81 -37.86
CA PRO A 17 28.31 -88.44 -38.20
C PRO A 17 27.03 -87.57 -38.10
N ARG A 18 25.87 -88.16 -38.41
CA ARG A 18 24.58 -87.40 -38.29
C ARG A 18 24.23 -87.15 -36.86
N ILE A 19 24.47 -88.09 -35.95
CA ILE A 19 24.27 -87.88 -34.52
C ILE A 19 25.24 -86.86 -33.96
N ALA A 20 26.51 -86.89 -34.39
CA ALA A 20 27.52 -85.93 -33.93
C ALA A 20 27.17 -84.47 -34.35
N ILE A 21 26.68 -84.30 -35.57
CA ILE A 21 26.23 -82.94 -36.06
C ILE A 21 24.94 -82.49 -35.33
N ALA A 22 23.99 -83.37 -35.12
CA ALA A 22 22.73 -83.07 -34.39
C ALA A 22 23.06 -82.70 -32.92
N LEU A 23 24.03 -83.40 -32.28
CA LEU A 23 24.50 -83.07 -30.94
C LEU A 23 25.20 -81.65 -30.92
N LEU A 24 26.06 -81.39 -31.92
CA LEU A 24 26.74 -80.07 -32.03
C LEU A 24 25.77 -78.94 -32.27
N LEU A 25 24.78 -79.13 -33.14
CA LEU A 25 23.72 -78.16 -33.36
C LEU A 25 22.84 -77.98 -32.09
N ALA A 26 22.50 -79.06 -31.39
CA ALA A 26 21.80 -78.98 -30.13
C ALA A 26 22.56 -78.22 -29.05
N VAL A 27 23.88 -78.44 -28.96
CA VAL A 27 24.75 -77.67 -28.04
C VAL A 27 24.81 -76.18 -28.44
N LEU A 28 24.95 -75.92 -29.74
CA LEU A 28 24.93 -74.51 -30.25
C LEU A 28 23.57 -73.80 -30.03
N VAL A 29 22.48 -74.49 -30.25
CA VAL A 29 21.13 -73.93 -30.00
C VAL A 29 20.95 -73.81 -28.48
N ALA A 30 21.28 -74.83 -27.69
CA ALA A 30 21.13 -74.74 -26.24
C ALA A 30 22.08 -73.65 -25.65
N GLY A 31 23.32 -73.55 -26.14
CA GLY A 31 24.25 -72.49 -25.76
C GLY A 31 23.79 -71.14 -26.19
N GLY A 32 23.19 -70.98 -27.40
CA GLY A 32 22.60 -69.75 -27.89
C GLY A 32 21.36 -69.33 -27.09
N VAL A 33 20.51 -70.29 -26.78
CA VAL A 33 19.31 -70.00 -25.97
C VAL A 33 19.68 -69.69 -24.51
N MET A 34 20.63 -70.40 -23.93
CA MET A 34 21.20 -70.07 -22.59
C MET A 34 21.85 -68.70 -22.57
N GLY A 35 22.57 -68.31 -23.63
CA GLY A 35 23.24 -67.01 -23.73
C GLY A 35 22.22 -65.87 -23.81
N ILE A 36 21.15 -66.05 -24.59
CA ILE A 36 20.06 -65.06 -24.69
C ILE A 36 19.28 -64.97 -23.37
N ALA A 37 19.01 -66.08 -22.70
CA ALA A 37 18.29 -66.12 -21.43
C ALA A 37 19.10 -65.57 -20.23
N ALA A 38 20.41 -65.41 -20.40
CA ALA A 38 21.29 -64.85 -19.37
C ALA A 38 21.40 -63.30 -19.42
N TYR A 39 20.97 -62.64 -20.52
CA TYR A 39 20.97 -61.19 -20.60
C TYR A 39 19.78 -60.64 -19.85
N LYS A 40 20.07 -59.65 -18.97
CA LYS A 40 19.08 -58.87 -18.25
C LYS A 40 19.14 -57.42 -18.75
N ASN A 41 18.00 -56.79 -18.87
CA ASN A 41 17.88 -55.36 -19.14
C ASN A 41 17.57 -54.66 -17.83
N VAL A 42 18.51 -53.89 -17.31
CA VAL A 42 18.38 -53.20 -16.05
C VAL A 42 18.41 -51.67 -16.27
N LYS A 43 17.78 -50.95 -15.42
CA LYS A 43 17.86 -49.46 -15.39
C LYS A 43 18.84 -49.09 -14.29
N ILE A 44 19.75 -48.17 -14.59
CA ILE A 44 20.65 -47.59 -13.59
C ILE A 44 20.29 -46.13 -13.45
N ASP A 45 19.80 -45.72 -12.29
CA ASP A 45 19.58 -44.33 -11.93
C ASP A 45 20.80 -43.80 -11.19
N VAL A 46 21.58 -42.96 -11.87
CA VAL A 46 22.76 -42.31 -11.29
C VAL A 46 22.45 -40.84 -11.07
N ASP A 47 22.28 -40.44 -9.81
CA ASP A 47 21.95 -39.06 -9.43
C ASP A 47 20.78 -38.47 -10.23
N GLY A 48 19.71 -39.26 -10.46
CA GLY A 48 18.53 -38.86 -11.21
C GLY A 48 18.62 -39.00 -12.74
N LYS A 49 19.76 -39.51 -13.24
CA LYS A 49 19.92 -39.84 -14.67
C LYS A 49 19.75 -41.33 -14.88
N VAL A 50 18.67 -41.72 -15.54
CA VAL A 50 18.37 -43.13 -15.81
C VAL A 50 19.00 -43.58 -17.11
N VAL A 51 19.85 -44.63 -17.04
CA VAL A 51 20.45 -45.30 -18.20
C VAL A 51 19.94 -46.72 -18.24
N GLN A 52 19.58 -47.23 -19.41
CA GLN A 52 19.20 -48.63 -19.61
C GLN A 52 20.39 -49.42 -20.15
N VAL A 53 20.71 -50.51 -19.49
CA VAL A 53 21.84 -51.34 -19.86
C VAL A 53 21.42 -52.81 -19.96
N SER A 54 22.09 -53.58 -20.84
CA SER A 54 21.93 -55.03 -20.96
C SER A 54 23.20 -55.71 -20.43
N THR A 55 23.06 -56.57 -19.45
CA THR A 55 24.20 -57.19 -18.77
C THR A 55 23.96 -58.69 -18.49
N MET A 56 25.04 -59.42 -18.30
CA MET A 56 25.02 -60.79 -17.81
C MET A 56 25.50 -60.89 -16.35
N ARG A 57 25.85 -59.75 -15.73
CA ARG A 57 26.32 -59.70 -14.34
C ARG A 57 25.20 -60.06 -13.37
N GLY A 58 25.60 -60.64 -12.25
CA GLY A 58 24.65 -61.18 -11.26
C GLY A 58 24.32 -60.24 -10.11
N SER A 59 25.25 -59.36 -9.70
CA SER A 59 25.13 -58.48 -8.55
C SER A 59 25.10 -56.98 -8.94
N VAL A 60 24.52 -56.16 -8.09
CA VAL A 60 24.46 -54.69 -8.23
C VAL A 60 25.86 -54.12 -8.41
N GLU A 61 26.83 -54.51 -7.54
CA GLU A 61 28.22 -54.05 -7.59
C GLU A 61 28.85 -54.32 -8.94
N SER A 62 28.77 -55.58 -9.41
CA SER A 62 29.39 -55.99 -10.67
C SER A 62 28.78 -55.29 -11.90
N ILE A 63 27.52 -54.92 -11.83
CA ILE A 63 26.82 -54.16 -12.89
C ILE A 63 27.31 -52.72 -12.89
N LEU A 64 27.41 -52.07 -11.71
CA LEU A 64 27.90 -50.70 -11.58
C LEU A 64 29.37 -50.59 -12.05
N GLU A 65 30.24 -51.52 -11.64
CA GLU A 65 31.65 -51.59 -12.09
C GLU A 65 31.74 -51.73 -13.61
N GLU A 66 30.91 -52.61 -14.21
CA GLU A 66 30.88 -52.83 -15.67
C GLU A 66 30.53 -51.52 -16.43
N GLN A 67 29.73 -50.65 -15.82
CA GLN A 67 29.34 -49.37 -16.38
C GLN A 67 30.29 -48.22 -15.98
N GLY A 68 31.37 -48.54 -15.24
CA GLY A 68 32.39 -47.57 -14.83
C GLY A 68 31.99 -46.74 -13.61
N TYR A 69 31.05 -47.20 -12.83
CA TYR A 69 30.66 -46.57 -11.56
C TYR A 69 31.32 -47.33 -10.40
N ASP A 70 31.99 -46.57 -9.54
CA ASP A 70 32.66 -47.11 -8.33
C ASP A 70 32.00 -46.39 -7.12
N PRO A 71 31.01 -47.03 -6.45
CA PRO A 71 30.36 -46.45 -5.29
C PRO A 71 31.33 -46.22 -4.15
N ALA A 72 31.31 -45.02 -3.56
CA ALA A 72 32.12 -44.64 -2.41
C ALA A 72 31.37 -44.86 -1.08
N ASP A 73 32.14 -44.83 0.02
CA ASP A 73 31.54 -44.85 1.36
C ASP A 73 30.54 -43.69 1.56
N GLY A 74 29.32 -44.04 1.94
CA GLY A 74 28.23 -43.08 2.18
C GLY A 74 27.30 -42.89 0.98
N ASP A 75 27.63 -43.44 -0.21
CA ASP A 75 26.71 -43.42 -1.35
C ASP A 75 25.47 -44.30 -1.06
N LEU A 76 24.31 -43.85 -1.56
CA LEU A 76 23.10 -44.65 -1.50
C LEU A 76 23.06 -45.60 -2.72
N VAL A 77 23.19 -46.91 -2.45
CA VAL A 77 23.05 -47.95 -3.47
C VAL A 77 21.86 -48.83 -3.13
N LEU A 78 20.91 -48.91 -4.04
CA LEU A 78 19.68 -49.74 -3.91
C LEU A 78 19.41 -50.51 -5.20
N PRO A 79 19.18 -51.83 -5.13
CA PRO A 79 19.37 -52.72 -3.96
C PRO A 79 20.82 -52.72 -3.44
N ALA A 80 21.09 -53.37 -2.30
CA ALA A 80 22.44 -53.41 -1.72
C ALA A 80 23.45 -54.01 -2.73
N PRO A 81 24.76 -53.63 -2.67
CA PRO A 81 25.77 -54.01 -3.65
C PRO A 81 25.87 -55.51 -3.90
N ASP A 82 25.74 -56.31 -2.84
CA ASP A 82 25.82 -57.78 -2.90
C ASP A 82 24.57 -58.47 -3.44
N ASN A 83 23.46 -57.71 -3.59
CA ASN A 83 22.19 -58.27 -4.04
C ASN A 83 22.24 -58.67 -5.52
N GLY A 84 21.52 -59.78 -5.83
CA GLY A 84 21.22 -60.12 -7.20
C GLY A 84 20.23 -59.10 -7.82
N VAL A 85 20.30 -58.96 -9.14
CA VAL A 85 19.42 -58.06 -9.90
C VAL A 85 18.63 -58.88 -10.89
N ASP A 86 17.29 -58.63 -10.96
CA ASP A 86 16.41 -59.29 -11.92
C ASP A 86 16.23 -58.47 -13.21
N ASP A 87 15.70 -59.14 -14.26
CA ASP A 87 15.38 -58.46 -15.52
C ASP A 87 14.31 -57.36 -15.32
N GLY A 88 14.57 -56.14 -15.82
CA GLY A 88 13.69 -54.99 -15.68
C GLY A 88 13.89 -54.21 -14.38
N GLU A 89 14.71 -54.68 -13.46
CA GLU A 89 14.97 -54.00 -12.17
C GLU A 89 15.71 -52.67 -12.33
N THR A 90 15.57 -51.78 -11.34
CA THR A 90 16.26 -50.50 -11.31
C THR A 90 17.30 -50.51 -10.20
N ILE A 91 18.53 -50.22 -10.56
CA ILE A 91 19.64 -49.95 -9.63
C ILE A 91 19.71 -48.43 -9.41
N THR A 92 19.66 -48.00 -8.17
CA THR A 92 19.83 -46.59 -7.81
C THR A 92 21.22 -46.39 -7.21
N LEU A 93 21.97 -45.44 -7.75
CA LEU A 93 23.24 -44.96 -7.20
C LEU A 93 23.12 -43.44 -7.02
N HIS A 94 22.91 -42.99 -5.78
CA HIS A 94 22.97 -41.55 -5.45
C HIS A 94 24.19 -41.27 -4.61
N ARG A 95 25.09 -40.45 -5.15
CA ARG A 95 26.39 -40.15 -4.53
C ARG A 95 26.24 -39.22 -3.35
N LEU A 96 27.00 -39.49 -2.28
CA LEU A 96 27.09 -38.60 -1.13
C LEU A 96 27.73 -37.28 -1.55
N LYS A 97 27.13 -36.17 -1.20
CA LYS A 97 27.62 -34.82 -1.49
C LYS A 97 27.45 -33.90 -0.28
N THR A 98 28.32 -32.92 -0.16
CA THR A 98 28.20 -31.86 0.86
C THR A 98 27.44 -30.68 0.29
N LEU A 99 26.37 -30.32 0.94
CA LEU A 99 25.54 -29.15 0.59
C LEU A 99 25.63 -28.11 1.70
N THR A 100 25.97 -26.88 1.35
CA THR A 100 25.90 -25.74 2.25
C THR A 100 24.50 -25.14 2.17
N VAL A 101 23.72 -25.26 3.25
CA VAL A 101 22.41 -24.61 3.37
C VAL A 101 22.58 -23.33 4.18
N ASN A 102 22.39 -22.20 3.54
CA ASN A 102 22.49 -20.89 4.18
C ASN A 102 21.10 -20.44 4.62
N VAL A 103 20.78 -20.61 5.90
CA VAL A 103 19.48 -20.28 6.48
C VAL A 103 19.54 -18.87 7.08
N ASP A 104 18.80 -17.92 6.54
CA ASP A 104 18.80 -16.51 6.99
C ASP A 104 20.21 -15.91 7.12
N GLY A 105 21.11 -16.26 6.19
CA GLY A 105 22.51 -15.81 6.20
C GLY A 105 23.44 -16.62 7.11
N GLN A 106 22.96 -17.68 7.77
CA GLN A 106 23.76 -18.57 8.60
C GLN A 106 24.05 -19.85 7.83
N PRO A 107 25.32 -20.13 7.41
CA PRO A 107 25.68 -21.32 6.66
C PRO A 107 25.71 -22.55 7.59
N ARG A 108 25.15 -23.65 7.08
CA ARG A 108 25.18 -24.97 7.71
C ARG A 108 25.52 -26.00 6.65
N GLU A 109 26.56 -26.84 6.89
CA GLU A 109 26.88 -27.93 6.01
C GLU A 109 26.07 -29.18 6.38
N ILE A 110 25.52 -29.83 5.36
CA ILE A 110 24.83 -31.11 5.48
C ILE A 110 25.40 -32.08 4.45
N GLN A 111 25.48 -33.36 4.81
CA GLN A 111 25.75 -34.42 3.87
C GLN A 111 24.48 -35.08 3.41
N THR A 112 24.32 -35.24 2.10
CA THR A 112 23.09 -35.73 1.51
C THR A 112 23.37 -36.58 0.26
N THR A 113 22.57 -37.60 0.06
CA THR A 113 22.43 -38.33 -1.20
C THR A 113 21.25 -37.87 -2.04
N ALA A 114 20.58 -36.83 -1.64
CA ALA A 114 19.44 -36.25 -2.37
C ALA A 114 19.83 -35.85 -3.80
N VAL A 115 18.89 -36.00 -4.72
CA VAL A 115 19.09 -35.66 -6.13
C VAL A 115 18.62 -34.22 -6.42
N THR A 116 17.61 -33.72 -5.66
CA THR A 116 17.09 -32.38 -5.81
C THR A 116 17.27 -31.56 -4.54
N VAL A 117 17.18 -30.24 -4.72
CA VAL A 117 17.21 -29.27 -3.59
C VAL A 117 16.08 -29.55 -2.61
N GLU A 118 14.87 -29.80 -3.10
CA GLU A 118 13.69 -30.10 -2.27
C GLU A 118 13.95 -31.34 -1.37
N GLN A 119 14.48 -32.43 -1.97
CA GLN A 119 14.81 -33.65 -1.22
C GLN A 119 15.85 -33.40 -0.14
N ALA A 120 16.87 -32.58 -0.45
CA ALA A 120 17.92 -32.25 0.51
C ALA A 120 17.40 -31.42 1.66
N LEU A 121 16.55 -30.41 1.36
CA LEU A 121 15.91 -29.56 2.36
C LEU A 121 14.91 -30.33 3.23
N ALA A 122 14.23 -31.34 2.66
CA ALA A 122 13.31 -32.21 3.42
C ALA A 122 14.05 -33.01 4.51
N GLN A 123 15.30 -33.40 4.27
CA GLN A 123 16.12 -34.13 5.26
C GLN A 123 16.45 -33.30 6.51
N VAL A 124 16.35 -31.99 6.42
CA VAL A 124 16.68 -31.04 7.51
C VAL A 124 15.46 -30.15 7.92
N ASP A 125 14.25 -30.61 7.57
CA ASP A 125 12.97 -29.95 7.90
C ASP A 125 12.83 -28.50 7.34
N LEU A 126 13.47 -28.23 6.20
CA LEU A 126 13.45 -26.93 5.53
C LEU A 126 12.63 -26.92 4.22
N ALA A 127 12.08 -28.06 3.79
CA ALA A 127 11.21 -28.15 2.61
C ALA A 127 9.78 -27.67 2.96
N SER A 128 9.55 -26.38 2.87
CA SER A 128 8.25 -25.76 3.13
C SER A 128 7.97 -24.72 2.06
N ASP A 129 6.74 -24.71 1.53
CA ASP A 129 6.27 -23.69 0.56
C ASP A 129 6.25 -22.27 1.16
N ALA A 130 6.32 -22.16 2.49
CA ALA A 130 6.40 -20.89 3.18
C ALA A 130 7.81 -20.28 3.18
N ASN A 131 8.84 -21.08 2.87
CA ASN A 131 10.24 -20.62 2.79
C ASN A 131 10.49 -20.01 1.41
N ASP A 132 11.29 -18.94 1.35
CA ASP A 132 11.86 -18.48 0.09
C ASP A 132 13.19 -19.22 -0.15
N ILE A 133 13.27 -19.95 -1.26
CA ILE A 133 14.41 -20.73 -1.67
C ILE A 133 14.97 -20.14 -2.96
N GLU A 134 16.25 -19.74 -2.94
CA GLU A 134 16.90 -19.19 -4.12
C GLU A 134 17.13 -20.30 -5.15
N GLY A 135 16.45 -20.18 -6.28
CA GLY A 135 16.36 -21.14 -7.36
C GLY A 135 15.11 -22.06 -7.23
N PRO A 136 14.77 -22.81 -8.29
CA PRO A 136 13.67 -23.75 -8.24
C PRO A 136 14.00 -24.90 -7.29
N ALA A 137 13.09 -25.22 -6.38
CA ALA A 137 13.25 -26.30 -5.40
C ALA A 137 13.51 -27.67 -6.05
N THR A 138 13.14 -27.85 -7.31
CA THR A 138 13.31 -29.06 -8.10
C THR A 138 14.65 -29.13 -8.84
N ASP A 139 15.52 -28.12 -8.73
CA ASP A 139 16.83 -28.14 -9.38
C ASP A 139 17.65 -29.32 -8.93
N GLN A 140 18.27 -29.97 -9.91
CA GLN A 140 19.13 -31.13 -9.67
C GLN A 140 20.44 -30.68 -8.97
N LEU A 141 20.75 -31.30 -7.85
CA LEU A 141 21.96 -31.00 -7.11
C LEU A 141 23.21 -31.53 -7.83
N PRO A 142 24.24 -30.70 -8.06
CA PRO A 142 25.51 -31.16 -8.58
C PRO A 142 26.18 -32.17 -7.63
N VAL A 143 26.87 -33.16 -8.18
CA VAL A 143 27.62 -34.14 -7.37
C VAL A 143 28.75 -33.49 -6.54
N SER A 144 29.28 -32.37 -7.03
CA SER A 144 30.27 -31.58 -6.29
C SER A 144 29.67 -30.81 -5.09
N GLY A 145 28.38 -30.93 -4.85
CA GLY A 145 27.67 -30.11 -3.86
C GLY A 145 27.35 -28.71 -4.38
N GLY A 146 27.05 -27.80 -3.45
CA GLY A 146 26.70 -26.44 -3.78
C GLY A 146 26.24 -25.65 -2.57
N THR A 147 25.71 -24.45 -2.81
CA THR A 147 25.10 -23.61 -1.78
C THR A 147 23.66 -23.35 -2.14
N VAL A 148 22.76 -23.51 -1.18
CA VAL A 148 21.33 -23.18 -1.30
C VAL A 148 21.02 -22.17 -0.22
N ASN A 149 20.40 -21.05 -0.62
CA ASN A 149 19.95 -20.04 0.32
C ASN A 149 18.47 -20.26 0.64
N VAL A 150 18.13 -20.24 1.91
CA VAL A 150 16.78 -20.42 2.43
C VAL A 150 16.46 -19.27 3.37
N VAL A 151 15.39 -18.55 3.09
CA VAL A 151 14.85 -17.51 3.97
C VAL A 151 13.61 -18.07 4.65
N LEU A 152 13.61 -18.05 5.97
CA LEU A 152 12.46 -18.50 6.76
C LEU A 152 11.41 -17.42 6.88
N PRO A 153 10.11 -17.79 6.96
CA PRO A 153 9.05 -16.83 7.17
C PRO A 153 9.16 -16.19 8.55
N LYS A 154 9.11 -14.87 8.57
CA LYS A 154 9.20 -14.05 9.79
C LYS A 154 7.87 -13.34 10.03
N LYS A 155 7.40 -13.43 11.26
CA LYS A 155 6.23 -12.68 11.69
C LYS A 155 6.65 -11.25 12.00
N VAL A 156 6.05 -10.27 11.34
CA VAL A 156 6.31 -8.85 11.57
C VAL A 156 5.02 -8.11 11.90
N LYS A 157 5.12 -6.97 12.56
CA LYS A 157 4.01 -6.03 12.70
C LYS A 157 4.19 -4.94 11.67
N LEU A 158 3.31 -4.93 10.66
CA LEU A 158 3.33 -3.96 9.57
C LEU A 158 2.22 -2.93 9.77
N THR A 159 2.62 -1.67 9.93
CA THR A 159 1.72 -0.51 9.88
C THR A 159 1.92 0.20 8.56
N ASP A 160 0.94 0.07 7.65
CA ASP A 160 0.96 0.68 6.32
C ASP A 160 -0.14 1.74 6.25
N GLY A 161 0.26 3.00 6.32
CA GLY A 161 -0.68 4.09 6.47
C GLY A 161 -1.54 3.91 7.73
N PRO A 162 -2.89 3.88 7.58
CA PRO A 162 -3.80 3.71 8.72
C PRO A 162 -4.01 2.24 9.13
N GLN A 163 -3.50 1.26 8.36
CA GLN A 163 -3.75 -0.16 8.58
C GLN A 163 -2.58 -0.82 9.30
N THR A 164 -2.90 -1.71 10.25
CA THR A 164 -1.90 -2.54 10.92
C THR A 164 -2.24 -4.00 10.73
N THR A 165 -1.26 -4.78 10.25
CA THR A 165 -1.36 -6.22 10.01
C THR A 165 -0.15 -6.93 10.63
N THR A 166 -0.24 -8.26 10.73
CA THR A 166 0.87 -9.08 11.23
C THR A 166 1.16 -10.22 10.25
N PRO A 167 1.71 -9.94 9.05
CA PRO A 167 2.05 -10.97 8.09
C PRO A 167 3.18 -11.85 8.60
N GLN A 168 3.21 -13.09 8.08
CA GLN A 168 4.32 -14.03 8.24
C GLN A 168 4.82 -14.40 6.85
N ILE A 169 5.96 -13.84 6.46
CA ILE A 169 6.48 -13.89 5.09
C ILE A 169 7.99 -14.13 5.13
N ALA A 170 8.47 -14.96 4.21
CA ALA A 170 9.89 -15.16 3.96
C ALA A 170 10.39 -14.06 3.03
N ALA A 171 11.08 -13.07 3.58
CA ALA A 171 11.67 -11.98 2.82
C ALA A 171 13.02 -11.60 3.42
N LYS A 172 14.00 -11.25 2.59
CA LYS A 172 15.33 -10.83 3.01
C LYS A 172 15.32 -9.40 3.54
N THR A 173 14.59 -8.52 2.85
CA THR A 173 14.56 -7.08 3.15
C THR A 173 13.14 -6.58 3.39
N VAL A 174 13.02 -5.41 4.02
CA VAL A 174 11.74 -4.72 4.22
C VAL A 174 11.06 -4.42 2.88
N ALA A 175 11.84 -4.03 1.85
CA ALA A 175 11.30 -3.76 0.52
C ALA A 175 10.70 -5.01 -0.14
N GLU A 176 11.38 -6.16 -0.05
CA GLU A 176 10.86 -7.45 -0.53
C GLU A 176 9.57 -7.82 0.20
N LEU A 177 9.56 -7.75 1.53
CA LEU A 177 8.37 -8.02 2.33
C LEU A 177 7.17 -7.19 1.87
N LEU A 178 7.37 -5.89 1.64
CA LEU A 178 6.31 -5.01 1.18
C LEU A 178 5.84 -5.35 -0.25
N ALA A 179 6.75 -5.76 -1.13
CA ALA A 179 6.40 -6.22 -2.47
C ALA A 179 5.57 -7.51 -2.42
N ASP A 180 5.95 -8.47 -1.58
CA ASP A 180 5.27 -9.76 -1.42
C ASP A 180 3.88 -9.61 -0.77
N THR A 181 3.68 -8.56 0.04
CA THR A 181 2.34 -8.19 0.53
C THR A 181 1.45 -7.51 -0.51
N GLY A 182 1.96 -7.29 -1.74
CA GLY A 182 1.25 -6.61 -2.81
C GLY A 182 1.25 -5.09 -2.73
N ASN A 183 2.00 -4.51 -1.80
CA ASN A 183 2.06 -3.07 -1.54
C ASN A 183 3.51 -2.52 -1.62
N PRO A 184 4.19 -2.60 -2.78
CA PRO A 184 5.55 -2.12 -2.93
C PRO A 184 5.68 -0.63 -2.59
N LEU A 185 6.88 -0.19 -2.22
CA LEU A 185 7.17 1.22 -1.97
C LEU A 185 7.21 2.02 -3.27
N ALA A 186 6.55 3.16 -3.29
CA ALA A 186 6.75 4.17 -4.31
C ALA A 186 7.96 5.06 -3.93
N PRO A 187 8.60 5.76 -4.89
CA PRO A 187 9.78 6.59 -4.63
C PRO A 187 9.58 7.69 -3.58
N THR A 188 8.34 8.13 -3.38
CA THR A 188 7.97 9.17 -2.41
C THR A 188 7.64 8.62 -1.03
N ASP A 189 7.40 7.31 -0.91
CA ASP A 189 7.04 6.68 0.35
C ASP A 189 8.22 6.67 1.32
N LYS A 190 7.91 6.68 2.61
CA LYS A 190 8.89 6.53 3.68
C LYS A 190 8.63 5.24 4.44
N VAL A 191 9.68 4.55 4.81
CA VAL A 191 9.57 3.31 5.59
C VAL A 191 10.59 3.31 6.73
N THR A 192 10.21 2.76 7.84
CA THR A 192 11.07 2.54 9.01
C THR A 192 10.81 1.13 9.54
N PRO A 193 11.86 0.28 9.68
CA PRO A 193 13.26 0.50 9.29
C PRO A 193 13.46 0.75 7.79
N ALA A 194 14.69 1.06 7.36
CA ALA A 194 15.01 1.33 5.95
C ALA A 194 14.61 0.16 5.03
N ALA A 195 14.34 0.47 3.76
CA ALA A 195 13.84 -0.49 2.78
C ALA A 195 14.78 -1.70 2.55
N ASP A 196 16.09 -1.48 2.68
CA ASP A 196 17.16 -2.48 2.56
C ASP A 196 17.49 -3.18 3.89
N ALA A 197 16.85 -2.80 4.99
CA ALA A 197 17.08 -3.43 6.29
C ALA A 197 16.65 -4.92 6.25
N PRO A 198 17.46 -5.83 6.83
CA PRO A 198 17.10 -7.25 6.92
C PRO A 198 15.88 -7.44 7.81
N VAL A 199 14.94 -8.28 7.36
CA VAL A 199 13.73 -8.60 8.13
C VAL A 199 14.06 -9.55 9.27
N THR A 200 13.63 -9.20 10.47
CA THR A 200 13.78 -10.04 11.66
C THR A 200 12.41 -10.36 12.27
N ASN A 201 12.36 -11.46 13.03
CA ASN A 201 11.11 -11.87 13.67
C ASN A 201 10.63 -10.83 14.71
N ASN A 202 9.34 -10.54 14.71
CA ASN A 202 8.68 -9.52 15.54
C ASN A 202 9.15 -8.06 15.27
N MET A 203 9.72 -7.80 14.07
CA MET A 203 10.06 -6.44 13.67
C MET A 203 8.80 -5.58 13.53
N ASP A 204 8.86 -4.34 14.03
CA ASP A 204 7.86 -3.32 13.76
C ASP A 204 8.25 -2.54 12.50
N ILE A 205 7.43 -2.60 11.46
CA ILE A 205 7.62 -1.89 10.19
C ILE A 205 6.52 -0.85 10.07
N THR A 206 6.91 0.40 9.82
CA THR A 206 5.97 1.51 9.60
C THR A 206 6.21 2.11 8.22
N VAL A 207 5.16 2.16 7.41
CA VAL A 207 5.15 2.76 6.07
C VAL A 207 4.30 4.01 6.09
N THR A 208 4.86 5.12 5.60
CA THR A 208 4.14 6.36 5.34
C THR A 208 3.95 6.50 3.84
N ARG A 209 2.72 6.41 3.38
CA ARG A 209 2.36 6.52 1.97
C ARG A 209 2.19 7.97 1.57
N ILE A 210 3.00 8.45 0.63
CA ILE A 210 2.95 9.83 0.12
C ILE A 210 2.56 9.77 -1.35
N ARG A 211 1.46 10.45 -1.70
CA ARG A 211 0.96 10.53 -3.08
C ARG A 211 0.72 11.97 -3.46
N THR A 212 1.14 12.34 -4.65
CA THR A 212 0.86 13.65 -5.24
C THR A 212 0.10 13.41 -6.53
N GLU A 213 -1.05 14.07 -6.66
CA GLU A 213 -1.90 13.96 -7.83
C GLU A 213 -2.40 15.33 -8.27
N THR A 214 -2.75 15.44 -9.54
CA THR A 214 -3.35 16.66 -10.09
C THR A 214 -4.86 16.48 -10.17
N VAL A 215 -5.60 17.36 -9.47
CA VAL A 215 -7.05 17.34 -9.41
C VAL A 215 -7.60 18.63 -10.00
N THR A 216 -8.56 18.52 -10.91
CA THR A 216 -9.23 19.68 -11.50
C THR A 216 -10.68 19.74 -11.01
N VAL A 217 -11.05 20.86 -10.42
CA VAL A 217 -12.39 21.12 -9.85
C VAL A 217 -12.99 22.39 -10.44
N THR A 218 -14.31 22.46 -10.46
CA THR A 218 -15.02 23.68 -10.84
C THR A 218 -15.38 24.45 -9.56
N GLU A 219 -14.92 25.70 -9.46
CA GLU A 219 -15.17 26.57 -8.33
C GLU A 219 -15.97 27.81 -8.75
N PRO A 220 -16.83 28.34 -7.89
CA PRO A 220 -17.54 29.58 -8.15
C PRO A 220 -16.58 30.77 -8.11
N VAL A 221 -16.73 31.70 -9.05
CA VAL A 221 -16.04 32.99 -9.05
C VAL A 221 -17.02 34.07 -8.56
N ALA A 222 -16.68 34.73 -7.46
CA ALA A 222 -17.53 35.76 -6.88
C ALA A 222 -17.71 36.92 -7.85
N PRO A 223 -18.92 37.54 -7.91
CA PRO A 223 -19.14 38.75 -8.69
C PRO A 223 -18.24 39.87 -8.22
N PRO A 224 -17.58 40.63 -9.11
CA PRO A 224 -16.89 41.84 -8.74
C PRO A 224 -17.92 42.90 -8.34
N GLU A 225 -17.61 43.76 -7.36
CA GLU A 225 -18.52 44.80 -6.89
C GLU A 225 -18.31 46.13 -7.67
N ASN A 226 -19.37 46.61 -8.30
CA ASN A 226 -19.49 47.97 -8.78
C ASN A 226 -20.03 48.84 -7.65
N LYS A 227 -19.21 49.71 -7.05
CA LYS A 227 -19.59 50.60 -5.97
C LYS A 227 -20.11 51.93 -6.53
N ILE A 228 -21.29 52.35 -6.07
CA ILE A 228 -21.92 53.62 -6.40
C ILE A 228 -22.10 54.42 -5.11
N ASP A 229 -21.54 55.62 -5.07
CA ASP A 229 -21.68 56.52 -3.93
C ASP A 229 -23.11 57.02 -3.79
N ASP A 230 -23.62 57.02 -2.55
CA ASP A 230 -24.94 57.52 -2.20
C ASP A 230 -24.83 58.61 -1.11
N PRO A 231 -25.06 59.87 -1.46
CA PRO A 231 -24.97 60.98 -0.50
C PRO A 231 -26.12 61.01 0.51
N GLU A 232 -27.17 60.24 0.31
CA GLU A 232 -28.29 60.13 1.26
C GLU A 232 -28.09 58.99 2.26
N LEU A 233 -27.23 58.03 1.93
CA LEU A 233 -26.87 56.89 2.81
C LEU A 233 -25.70 57.30 3.70
N VAL A 234 -25.81 56.99 4.99
CA VAL A 234 -24.74 57.29 5.97
C VAL A 234 -23.47 56.54 5.67
N SER A 235 -22.32 57.19 5.78
CA SER A 235 -21.03 56.64 5.54
C SER A 235 -20.76 55.39 6.40
N GLY A 236 -20.17 54.37 5.80
CA GLY A 236 -19.95 53.07 6.42
C GLY A 236 -21.09 52.07 6.24
N ARG A 237 -22.18 52.48 5.61
CA ARG A 237 -23.31 51.59 5.24
C ARG A 237 -23.25 51.25 3.77
N THR A 238 -23.68 50.05 3.44
CA THR A 238 -23.78 49.56 2.07
C THR A 238 -25.15 48.92 1.83
N ILE A 239 -25.67 49.10 0.62
CA ILE A 239 -26.91 48.45 0.18
C ILE A 239 -26.61 47.73 -1.12
N VAL A 240 -26.82 46.43 -1.15
CA VAL A 240 -26.71 45.62 -2.36
C VAL A 240 -27.97 45.87 -3.21
N LYS A 241 -27.81 46.57 -4.33
CA LYS A 241 -28.90 46.84 -5.29
C LYS A 241 -29.14 45.69 -6.24
N ASP A 242 -28.01 45.09 -6.70
CA ASP A 242 -28.02 43.90 -7.52
C ASP A 242 -26.92 42.98 -6.99
N PRO A 243 -27.20 41.74 -6.56
CA PRO A 243 -26.17 40.80 -6.07
C PRO A 243 -25.25 40.29 -7.17
N GLY A 244 -25.54 40.61 -8.45
CA GLY A 244 -24.81 40.05 -9.57
C GLY A 244 -25.05 38.54 -9.77
N GLN A 245 -24.23 37.91 -10.54
CA GLN A 245 -24.25 36.42 -10.72
C GLN A 245 -22.83 35.87 -10.60
N PRO A 246 -22.63 34.85 -9.78
CA PRO A 246 -21.32 34.20 -9.71
C PRO A 246 -20.97 33.56 -11.06
N GLY A 247 -19.69 33.63 -11.43
CA GLY A 247 -19.12 32.89 -12.51
C GLY A 247 -18.68 31.51 -12.07
N SER A 248 -17.97 30.82 -12.95
CA SER A 248 -17.28 29.55 -12.63
C SER A 248 -15.91 29.53 -13.24
N ALA A 249 -14.96 28.92 -12.53
CA ALA A 249 -13.62 28.66 -13.02
C ALA A 249 -13.27 27.20 -12.82
N GLN A 250 -12.55 26.66 -13.80
CA GLN A 250 -11.90 25.37 -13.67
C GLN A 250 -10.52 25.60 -13.03
N VAL A 251 -10.34 25.05 -11.84
CA VAL A 251 -9.12 25.24 -11.05
C VAL A 251 -8.41 23.92 -10.92
N THR A 252 -7.13 23.90 -11.29
CA THR A 252 -6.26 22.72 -11.19
C THR A 252 -5.37 22.86 -9.97
N TYR A 253 -5.41 21.85 -9.13
CA TYR A 253 -4.61 21.74 -7.92
C TYR A 253 -3.65 20.57 -8.01
N GLU A 254 -2.47 20.75 -7.45
CA GLU A 254 -1.60 19.68 -7.00
C GLU A 254 -1.94 19.36 -5.56
N VAL A 255 -2.39 18.12 -5.33
CA VAL A 255 -2.82 17.66 -4.01
C VAL A 255 -1.84 16.59 -3.53
N THR A 256 -1.22 16.82 -2.37
CA THR A 256 -0.36 15.84 -1.71
C THR A 256 -1.13 15.23 -0.55
N THR A 257 -1.19 13.89 -0.55
CA THR A 257 -1.77 13.12 0.53
C THR A 257 -0.70 12.33 1.28
N VAL A 258 -0.85 12.24 2.59
CA VAL A 258 -0.04 11.39 3.46
C VAL A 258 -0.96 10.40 4.14
N ASN A 259 -0.72 9.11 3.93
CA ASN A 259 -1.57 8.03 4.42
C ASN A 259 -3.06 8.21 4.05
N GLY A 260 -3.32 8.74 2.85
CA GLY A 260 -4.66 8.99 2.33
C GLY A 260 -5.33 10.28 2.85
N GLN A 261 -4.66 11.05 3.70
CA GLN A 261 -5.17 12.35 4.16
C GLN A 261 -4.50 13.49 3.40
N GLU A 262 -5.28 14.45 2.92
CA GLU A 262 -4.75 15.66 2.28
C GLU A 262 -3.94 16.47 3.28
N THR A 263 -2.68 16.74 2.94
CA THR A 263 -1.75 17.53 3.77
C THR A 263 -1.34 18.82 3.09
N GLU A 264 -1.38 18.87 1.77
CA GLU A 264 -1.06 20.05 0.99
C GLU A 264 -1.93 20.10 -0.26
N LYS A 265 -2.44 21.32 -0.55
CA LYS A 265 -3.20 21.62 -1.77
C LYS A 265 -2.66 22.91 -2.37
N LYS A 266 -2.00 22.80 -3.51
CA LYS A 266 -1.36 23.93 -4.20
C LYS A 266 -2.08 24.19 -5.51
N LYS A 267 -2.56 25.42 -5.69
CA LYS A 267 -3.18 25.85 -6.95
C LYS A 267 -2.10 25.98 -8.02
N LEU A 268 -2.28 25.25 -9.13
CA LEU A 268 -1.40 25.29 -10.30
C LEU A 268 -1.91 26.24 -11.38
N ASP A 269 -3.22 26.16 -11.68
CA ASP A 269 -3.84 26.90 -12.76
C ASP A 269 -5.31 27.21 -12.46
N SER A 270 -5.85 28.21 -13.16
CA SER A 270 -7.26 28.60 -13.05
C SER A 270 -7.74 29.20 -14.37
N LEU A 271 -8.73 28.57 -14.96
CA LEU A 271 -9.36 29.03 -16.19
C LEU A 271 -10.82 29.39 -15.94
N VAL A 272 -11.17 30.66 -16.11
CA VAL A 272 -12.57 31.11 -16.02
C VAL A 272 -13.37 30.51 -17.18
N GLN A 273 -14.42 29.78 -16.86
CA GLN A 273 -15.32 29.14 -17.83
C GLN A 273 -16.56 30.02 -18.08
N VAL A 274 -17.06 30.62 -17.03
CA VAL A 274 -18.20 31.57 -17.08
C VAL A 274 -17.79 32.82 -16.32
N GLU A 275 -17.80 33.95 -17.01
CA GLU A 275 -17.49 35.24 -16.43
C GLU A 275 -18.59 35.62 -15.41
N PRO A 276 -18.23 36.10 -14.21
CA PRO A 276 -19.21 36.59 -13.24
C PRO A 276 -19.84 37.90 -13.71
N LYS A 277 -21.14 38.06 -13.46
CA LYS A 277 -21.80 39.37 -13.66
C LYS A 277 -21.60 40.25 -12.43
N PRO A 278 -21.12 41.49 -12.61
CA PRO A 278 -20.88 42.37 -11.48
C PRO A 278 -22.09 42.60 -10.57
N ALA A 279 -21.84 42.63 -9.27
CA ALA A 279 -22.78 43.11 -8.29
C ALA A 279 -22.78 44.66 -8.28
N THR A 280 -23.92 45.26 -7.99
CA THR A 280 -24.03 46.72 -7.79
C THR A 280 -24.29 47.00 -6.31
N VAL A 281 -23.36 47.69 -5.66
CA VAL A 281 -23.39 48.00 -4.24
C VAL A 281 -23.39 49.52 -4.06
N THR A 282 -24.41 50.05 -3.41
CA THR A 282 -24.46 51.47 -3.02
C THR A 282 -23.70 51.64 -1.72
N VAL A 283 -22.77 52.59 -1.69
CA VAL A 283 -21.91 52.88 -0.52
C VAL A 283 -22.28 54.27 -0.02
N GLY A 284 -22.62 54.38 1.24
CA GLY A 284 -23.01 55.67 1.87
C GLY A 284 -21.79 56.60 1.98
N THR A 285 -22.02 57.87 1.56
CA THR A 285 -21.04 58.96 1.69
C THR A 285 -21.52 60.09 2.60
N LYS A 286 -22.78 60.04 3.01
CA LYS A 286 -23.33 61.02 3.97
C LYS A 286 -22.55 60.99 5.27
N PRO A 287 -22.05 62.12 5.79
CA PRO A 287 -21.40 62.14 7.08
C PRO A 287 -22.29 61.53 8.17
N GLY A 288 -21.74 60.60 8.96
CA GLY A 288 -22.40 60.03 10.13
C GLY A 288 -22.46 61.01 11.29
N ALA A 289 -23.03 60.56 12.41
CA ALA A 289 -23.08 61.38 13.61
C ALA A 289 -21.66 61.75 14.11
N PRO A 290 -21.44 62.96 14.65
CA PRO A 290 -20.13 63.34 15.18
C PRO A 290 -19.62 62.41 16.27
N TYR A 291 -18.32 62.17 16.25
CA TYR A 291 -17.66 61.36 17.28
C TYR A 291 -17.86 61.98 18.66
N VAL A 292 -18.20 61.13 19.63
CA VAL A 292 -18.33 61.49 21.03
C VAL A 292 -17.33 60.67 21.85
N ALA A 293 -16.46 61.39 22.60
CA ALA A 293 -15.41 60.72 23.40
C ALA A 293 -16.06 59.77 24.43
N PRO A 294 -15.46 58.58 24.68
CA PRO A 294 -15.93 57.67 25.71
C PRO A 294 -15.98 58.32 27.11
N GLY A 295 -16.90 57.89 27.96
CA GLY A 295 -17.11 58.43 29.31
C GLY A 295 -17.98 59.67 29.35
N SER A 296 -18.61 60.06 28.27
CA SER A 296 -19.61 61.13 28.17
C SER A 296 -20.78 60.89 29.13
N VAL A 297 -21.61 61.92 29.30
CA VAL A 297 -22.86 61.80 30.07
C VAL A 297 -23.77 60.72 29.49
N TRP A 298 -23.73 60.53 28.17
CA TRP A 298 -24.52 59.56 27.44
C TRP A 298 -24.09 58.12 27.75
N ASP A 299 -22.80 57.88 27.96
CA ASP A 299 -22.31 56.57 28.36
C ASP A 299 -22.75 56.21 29.76
N ARG A 300 -22.76 57.18 30.67
CA ARG A 300 -23.25 56.94 32.03
C ARG A 300 -24.78 56.72 32.05
N LEU A 301 -25.51 57.40 31.16
CA LEU A 301 -26.91 57.16 30.98
C LEU A 301 -27.17 55.78 30.42
N ALA A 302 -26.44 55.39 29.36
CA ALA A 302 -26.52 54.05 28.75
C ALA A 302 -26.13 52.95 29.76
N GLN A 303 -25.13 53.19 30.63
CA GLN A 303 -24.80 52.27 31.69
C GLN A 303 -25.96 52.03 32.65
N CYS A 304 -26.74 53.11 32.95
CA CYS A 304 -27.91 53.03 33.83
C CYS A 304 -29.12 52.39 33.13
N GLU A 305 -29.41 52.76 31.87
CA GLU A 305 -30.61 52.33 31.11
C GLU A 305 -30.44 50.92 30.51
N ALA A 306 -29.24 50.61 30.05
CA ALA A 306 -28.98 49.45 29.19
C ALA A 306 -27.69 48.66 29.59
N THR A 307 -27.15 48.87 30.79
CA THR A 307 -25.89 48.31 31.21
C THR A 307 -24.73 48.55 30.22
N GLY A 308 -24.79 49.66 29.48
CA GLY A 308 -23.80 50.04 28.47
C GLY A 308 -23.93 49.34 27.12
N ASN A 309 -24.96 48.55 26.91
CA ASN A 309 -25.17 47.83 25.67
C ASN A 309 -25.98 48.70 24.67
N TRP A 310 -25.27 49.32 23.72
CA TRP A 310 -25.87 50.18 22.68
C TRP A 310 -26.72 49.43 21.65
N ALA A 311 -26.58 48.09 21.52
CA ALA A 311 -27.37 47.27 20.63
C ALA A 311 -28.49 46.48 21.34
N ILE A 312 -28.86 46.87 22.56
CA ILE A 312 -29.84 46.11 23.36
C ILE A 312 -31.26 46.22 22.76
N ASN A 313 -31.90 45.06 22.69
CA ASN A 313 -33.30 44.89 22.37
C ASN A 313 -33.84 43.68 23.14
N THR A 314 -34.55 43.92 24.23
CA THR A 314 -35.15 42.88 25.08
C THR A 314 -36.61 42.57 24.72
N GLY A 315 -37.17 43.25 23.72
CA GLY A 315 -38.58 43.11 23.34
C GLY A 315 -39.55 43.90 24.24
N ASN A 316 -39.05 44.75 25.14
CA ASN A 316 -39.86 45.58 26.03
C ASN A 316 -40.41 46.87 25.38
N GLY A 317 -40.14 47.07 24.08
CA GLY A 317 -40.57 48.27 23.33
C GLY A 317 -39.57 49.42 23.40
N PHE A 318 -38.44 49.27 24.10
CA PHE A 318 -37.35 50.25 24.16
C PHE A 318 -36.07 49.67 23.57
N TYR A 319 -35.30 50.52 22.87
CA TYR A 319 -34.21 50.06 22.00
C TYR A 319 -32.93 50.88 22.22
N GLY A 320 -31.81 50.21 22.15
CA GLY A 320 -30.51 50.83 22.18
C GLY A 320 -30.03 51.29 23.57
N GLY A 321 -28.81 51.83 23.63
CA GLY A 321 -28.13 52.17 24.88
C GLY A 321 -28.85 53.16 25.77
N VAL A 322 -29.63 54.05 25.21
CA VAL A 322 -30.43 55.04 25.97
C VAL A 322 -31.93 54.78 25.94
N GLN A 323 -32.32 53.60 25.57
CA GLN A 323 -33.70 53.04 25.65
C GLN A 323 -34.74 53.92 25.00
N PHE A 324 -34.58 54.18 23.69
CA PHE A 324 -35.60 54.92 22.91
C PHE A 324 -36.83 54.02 22.67
N ASP A 325 -38.02 54.57 22.84
CA ASP A 325 -39.21 54.03 22.19
C ASP A 325 -39.20 54.42 20.68
N GLN A 326 -39.89 53.64 19.83
CA GLN A 326 -39.88 53.86 18.40
C GLN A 326 -40.40 55.24 17.98
N ASN A 327 -41.45 55.74 18.65
CA ASN A 327 -42.00 57.01 18.31
C ASN A 327 -41.08 58.22 18.60
N THR A 328 -40.33 58.12 19.72
CA THR A 328 -39.29 59.10 20.07
C THR A 328 -38.13 59.03 19.10
N TRP A 329 -37.67 57.83 18.75
CA TRP A 329 -36.63 57.64 17.75
C TRP A 329 -36.98 58.28 16.43
N ASP A 330 -38.23 58.04 15.89
CA ASP A 330 -38.73 58.56 14.62
C ASP A 330 -38.95 60.06 14.66
N ARG A 331 -39.53 60.58 15.74
CA ARG A 331 -39.81 61.96 15.92
C ARG A 331 -38.57 62.86 15.87
N TRP A 332 -37.44 62.39 16.42
CA TRP A 332 -36.23 63.19 16.45
C TRP A 332 -35.30 62.90 15.27
N GLY A 333 -35.78 62.16 14.28
CA GLY A 333 -35.07 61.91 13.04
C GLY A 333 -34.11 60.76 13.12
N GLY A 334 -34.32 59.83 14.03
CA GLY A 334 -33.46 58.58 14.16
C GLY A 334 -33.49 57.73 12.91
N GLN A 335 -34.56 57.74 12.15
CA GLN A 335 -34.73 57.09 10.86
C GLN A 335 -33.60 57.46 9.85
N GLU A 336 -32.98 58.61 10.00
CA GLU A 336 -31.85 59.07 9.21
C GLU A 336 -30.69 58.11 9.32
N TYR A 337 -30.53 57.50 10.49
CA TYR A 337 -29.43 56.61 10.80
C TYR A 337 -29.81 55.13 10.71
N ALA A 338 -30.92 54.77 11.35
CA ALA A 338 -31.39 53.38 11.33
C ALA A 338 -32.92 53.33 11.57
N PRO A 339 -33.61 52.29 11.11
CA PRO A 339 -35.04 52.11 11.34
C PRO A 339 -35.40 51.97 12.83
N ARG A 340 -34.41 51.64 13.70
CA ARG A 340 -34.61 51.47 15.14
C ARG A 340 -33.31 51.77 15.89
N ALA A 341 -33.38 52.28 17.11
CA ALA A 341 -32.22 52.79 17.82
C ALA A 341 -31.12 51.72 18.09
N ASP A 342 -31.48 50.49 18.40
CA ASP A 342 -30.53 49.38 18.61
C ASP A 342 -29.74 48.96 17.37
N LEU A 343 -30.18 49.41 16.17
CA LEU A 343 -29.51 49.20 14.89
C LEU A 343 -28.62 50.38 14.48
N ALA A 344 -28.63 51.46 15.25
CA ALA A 344 -27.78 52.63 15.06
C ALA A 344 -26.47 52.52 15.88
N THR A 345 -25.43 53.18 15.42
CA THR A 345 -24.17 53.27 16.17
C THR A 345 -24.38 54.06 17.46
N ARG A 346 -23.42 53.92 18.40
CA ARG A 346 -23.42 54.71 19.66
C ARG A 346 -23.52 56.23 19.39
N GLU A 347 -22.73 56.73 18.47
CA GLU A 347 -22.66 58.15 18.12
C GLU A 347 -24.00 58.63 17.52
N GLU A 348 -24.62 57.83 16.67
CA GLU A 348 -25.94 58.12 16.08
C GLU A 348 -27.05 58.15 17.12
N GLN A 349 -27.04 57.21 18.06
CA GLN A 349 -27.98 57.22 19.16
C GLN A 349 -27.75 58.46 20.06
N ILE A 350 -26.48 58.81 20.33
CA ILE A 350 -26.16 60.03 21.11
C ILE A 350 -26.61 61.30 20.38
N ALA A 351 -26.46 61.38 19.06
CA ALA A 351 -26.92 62.51 18.28
C ALA A 351 -28.45 62.75 18.42
N ILE A 352 -29.24 61.67 18.35
CA ILE A 352 -30.68 61.71 18.54
C ILE A 352 -31.01 61.96 20.02
N ALA A 353 -30.32 61.37 20.97
CA ALA A 353 -30.49 61.59 22.40
C ALA A 353 -30.26 63.11 22.76
N SER A 354 -29.18 63.67 22.15
CA SER A 354 -28.92 65.12 22.34
C SER A 354 -30.04 66.02 21.81
N LYS A 355 -30.65 65.74 20.66
CA LYS A 355 -31.81 66.43 20.13
C LYS A 355 -33.02 66.28 21.07
N THR A 356 -33.26 65.05 21.56
CA THR A 356 -34.35 64.76 22.49
C THR A 356 -34.15 65.52 23.80
N GLN A 357 -32.94 65.47 24.38
CA GLN A 357 -32.59 66.18 25.60
C GLN A 357 -32.71 67.69 25.47
N ALA A 358 -32.30 68.30 24.36
CA ALA A 358 -32.41 69.71 24.10
C ALA A 358 -33.85 70.16 24.09
N ALA A 359 -34.80 69.35 23.64
CA ALA A 359 -36.22 69.65 23.54
C ALA A 359 -37.02 69.28 24.81
N GLN A 360 -36.69 68.16 25.47
CA GLN A 360 -37.49 67.63 26.58
C GLN A 360 -36.76 67.69 27.93
N GLY A 361 -35.47 68.11 27.94
CA GLY A 361 -34.69 68.04 29.11
C GLY A 361 -34.31 66.61 29.49
N TRP A 362 -33.65 66.42 30.63
CA TRP A 362 -33.33 65.12 31.18
C TRP A 362 -34.55 64.33 31.67
N GLY A 363 -35.73 64.95 31.72
CA GLY A 363 -36.99 64.29 32.02
C GLY A 363 -37.43 63.24 30.99
N ALA A 364 -36.79 63.20 29.81
CA ALA A 364 -36.93 62.09 28.84
C ALA A 364 -36.45 60.76 29.39
N TRP A 365 -35.54 60.79 30.39
CA TRP A 365 -35.00 59.61 31.09
C TRP A 365 -35.18 59.76 32.62
N PRO A 366 -36.36 59.79 33.15
CA PRO A 366 -36.62 60.28 34.50
C PRO A 366 -35.93 59.44 35.61
N SER A 367 -35.84 58.14 35.39
CA SER A 367 -35.25 57.23 36.37
C SER A 367 -33.71 57.34 36.45
N CYS A 368 -33.03 57.25 35.29
CA CYS A 368 -31.58 57.27 35.25
C CYS A 368 -31.00 58.68 35.33
N SER A 369 -31.71 59.71 34.82
CA SER A 369 -31.27 61.12 35.00
C SER A 369 -31.26 61.52 36.48
N SER A 370 -32.26 61.12 37.25
CA SER A 370 -32.28 61.35 38.68
C SER A 370 -31.16 60.66 39.43
N LYS A 371 -30.90 59.39 39.11
CA LYS A 371 -29.79 58.62 39.72
C LYS A 371 -28.41 59.21 39.40
N LEU A 372 -28.28 59.84 38.27
CA LEU A 372 -27.01 60.41 37.80
C LEU A 372 -26.88 61.92 38.15
N GLY A 373 -27.87 62.52 38.80
CA GLY A 373 -27.85 63.91 39.16
C GLY A 373 -27.92 64.87 37.96
N LEU A 374 -28.62 64.52 36.90
CA LEU A 374 -28.78 65.26 35.64
C LEU A 374 -30.09 66.01 35.63
N GLY A 375 -30.46 66.65 36.64
CA GLY A 375 -31.74 67.33 36.79
C GLY A 375 -31.72 68.79 36.42
#